data_280d24426006ac8a9f790bfc1612ff35
#
_entry.id   280d24426006ac8a9f790bfc1612ff35
#
_cell.length_a   1.000
_cell.length_b   1.000
_cell.length_c   1.000
_cell.angle_alpha   90.00
_cell.angle_beta   90.00
_cell.angle_gamma   90.00
#
_symmetry.space_group_name_H-M   'P 1'
#
loop_
_entity.id
_entity.type
_entity.pdbx_description
1 polymer ?
#
loop_
_entity_poly.entity_id
_entity_poly.type
_entity_poly.pdbx_seq_one_letter_code
_entity_poly.pdbx_strand_id
1 'polypeptide(L)'
;LSVQVHPTDAYAQEHENGQLGKTEMWYVLDAGREAKLVYGLKQNCTKAEMRRAIADGTVMKYLQKVPIHKDDLFFIQAGTVHAIGAGAMVAEIQENSNLTYRLYDYDRVGKDGKKRELHIDKALDVANLKGSAEPKQPLRVLKYRQGVASELLTRCKYFEVYRMIVNTERRQKVHYRADEIAFRVLLCVNGCGTISYEDGNIP
;
A
#
# COMPACT_ATOMS: atom_id res chain seq x y z
N LEU A 1 -3.80 -3.46 10.82
CA LEU A 1 -2.61 -2.67 11.11
C LEU A 1 -2.93 -1.48 12.01
N SER A 2 -1.90 -0.76 12.53
CA SER A 2 -2.10 0.54 13.19
C SER A 2 -2.52 1.61 12.18
N VAL A 3 -3.13 2.67 12.68
CA VAL A 3 -3.28 3.90 11.90
C VAL A 3 -1.91 4.59 11.84
N GLN A 4 -1.42 4.85 10.66
CA GLN A 4 -0.06 5.29 10.41
C GLN A 4 0.03 6.28 9.25
N VAL A 5 1.18 6.93 9.14
CA VAL A 5 1.53 7.81 8.04
C VAL A 5 3.03 7.69 7.76
N HIS A 6 3.43 7.95 6.54
CA HIS A 6 4.81 7.89 6.10
C HIS A 6 5.30 9.26 5.65
N PRO A 7 6.59 9.60 5.88
CA PRO A 7 7.19 10.84 5.42
C PRO A 7 7.50 10.82 3.92
N THR A 8 7.72 12.00 3.36
CA THR A 8 8.36 12.16 2.05
C THR A 8 9.86 11.93 2.15
N ASP A 9 10.56 11.70 1.00
CA ASP A 9 12.02 11.64 0.94
C ASP A 9 12.67 12.87 1.58
N ALA A 10 12.19 14.06 1.24
CA ALA A 10 12.76 15.30 1.74
C ALA A 10 12.71 15.38 3.28
N TYR A 11 11.57 15.04 3.86
CA TYR A 11 11.44 15.01 5.32
C TYR A 11 12.32 13.94 5.94
N ALA A 12 12.35 12.74 5.37
CA ALA A 12 13.13 11.62 5.90
C ALA A 12 14.65 11.89 5.84
N GLN A 13 15.12 12.52 4.76
CA GLN A 13 16.52 12.90 4.64
C GLN A 13 16.94 13.90 5.73
N GLU A 14 16.09 14.87 6.05
CA GLU A 14 16.38 15.90 7.04
C GLU A 14 16.23 15.40 8.48
N HIS A 15 15.19 14.61 8.78
CA HIS A 15 14.81 14.26 10.15
C HIS A 15 15.10 12.82 10.56
N GLU A 16 15.47 11.94 9.62
CA GLU A 16 15.70 10.51 9.85
C GLU A 16 17.07 10.05 9.31
N ASN A 17 18.10 10.84 9.54
CA ASN A 17 19.50 10.50 9.23
C ASN A 17 19.73 10.09 7.76
N GLY A 18 19.10 10.77 6.81
CA GLY A 18 19.28 10.50 5.38
C GLY A 18 18.52 9.29 4.86
N GLN A 19 17.53 8.79 5.61
CA GLN A 19 16.67 7.70 5.14
C GLN A 19 15.73 8.15 4.02
N LEU A 20 15.13 7.19 3.33
CA LEU A 20 14.11 7.42 2.31
C LEU A 20 12.73 7.58 2.94
N GLY A 21 11.87 8.35 2.29
CA GLY A 21 10.45 8.39 2.56
C GLY A 21 9.76 7.07 2.25
N LYS A 22 8.43 7.06 2.27
CA LYS A 22 7.71 5.83 1.95
C LYS A 22 6.42 6.13 1.21
N THR A 23 6.39 5.71 -0.05
CA THR A 23 5.22 5.69 -0.93
C THR A 23 4.85 4.25 -1.18
N GLU A 24 3.56 3.95 -1.16
CA GLU A 24 3.04 2.59 -1.29
C GLU A 24 1.94 2.48 -2.34
N MET A 25 1.69 1.28 -2.80
CA MET A 25 0.44 0.89 -3.41
C MET A 25 -0.07 -0.41 -2.80
N TRP A 26 -1.38 -0.53 -2.68
CA TRP A 26 -2.04 -1.75 -2.24
C TRP A 26 -2.94 -2.27 -3.35
N TYR A 27 -2.78 -3.54 -3.66
CA TYR A 27 -3.68 -4.28 -4.52
C TYR A 27 -4.43 -5.31 -3.69
N VAL A 28 -5.76 -5.24 -3.68
CA VAL A 28 -6.59 -6.11 -2.85
C VAL A 28 -6.70 -7.48 -3.50
N LEU A 29 -6.05 -8.48 -2.91
CA LEU A 29 -6.08 -9.87 -3.35
C LEU A 29 -7.37 -10.57 -2.95
N ASP A 30 -7.88 -10.25 -1.75
CA ASP A 30 -9.14 -10.75 -1.23
C ASP A 30 -9.69 -9.81 -0.16
N ALA A 31 -11.02 -9.78 -0.02
CA ALA A 31 -11.70 -8.92 0.94
C ALA A 31 -12.97 -9.60 1.46
N GLY A 32 -13.11 -9.69 2.77
CA GLY A 32 -14.33 -10.09 3.42
C GLY A 32 -15.44 -9.05 3.18
N ARG A 33 -16.70 -9.44 3.31
CA ARG A 33 -17.88 -8.61 3.02
C ARG A 33 -17.87 -7.23 3.69
N GLU A 34 -17.35 -7.16 4.92
CA GLU A 34 -17.30 -5.93 5.73
C GLU A 34 -15.92 -5.30 5.77
N ALA A 35 -14.99 -5.78 4.93
CA ALA A 35 -13.62 -5.30 4.93
C ALA A 35 -13.54 -3.83 4.53
N LYS A 36 -12.73 -3.08 5.24
CA LYS A 36 -12.53 -1.63 5.01
C LYS A 36 -11.06 -1.28 5.23
N LEU A 37 -10.62 -0.24 4.54
CA LEU A 37 -9.37 0.45 4.81
C LEU A 37 -9.65 1.80 5.47
N VAL A 38 -8.67 2.32 6.18
CA VAL A 38 -8.58 3.75 6.47
C VAL A 38 -7.76 4.39 5.36
N TYR A 39 -8.30 5.43 4.74
CA TYR A 39 -7.66 6.17 3.67
C TYR A 39 -7.94 7.67 3.79
N GLY A 40 -7.01 8.40 4.40
CA GLY A 40 -7.15 9.83 4.67
C GLY A 40 -8.19 10.17 5.73
N LEU A 41 -8.66 11.40 5.69
CA LEU A 41 -9.58 12.00 6.66
C LEU A 41 -10.93 12.32 6.01
N LYS A 42 -12.00 12.26 6.80
CA LYS A 42 -13.35 12.65 6.36
C LYS A 42 -13.49 14.16 6.12
N GLN A 43 -12.76 14.95 6.89
CA GLN A 43 -12.82 16.41 6.89
C GLN A 43 -11.48 17.01 7.30
N ASN A 44 -11.30 18.29 7.02
CA ASN A 44 -10.12 19.01 7.48
C ASN A 44 -10.08 19.01 9.01
N CYS A 45 -8.87 18.87 9.55
CA CYS A 45 -8.63 19.11 10.97
C CYS A 45 -7.26 19.77 11.18
N THR A 46 -7.09 20.39 12.30
CA THR A 46 -5.81 20.97 12.73
C THR A 46 -4.96 19.91 13.43
N LYS A 47 -3.65 20.15 13.54
CA LYS A 47 -2.74 19.30 14.32
C LYS A 47 -3.20 19.20 15.80
N ALA A 48 -3.70 20.29 16.37
CA ALA A 48 -4.19 20.32 17.75
C ALA A 48 -5.44 19.46 17.95
N GLU A 49 -6.40 19.53 17.03
CA GLU A 49 -7.60 18.69 17.05
C GLU A 49 -7.25 17.22 16.90
N MET A 50 -6.38 16.87 15.94
CA MET A 50 -5.95 15.49 15.75
C MET A 50 -5.21 14.94 16.97
N ARG A 51 -4.31 15.73 17.59
CA ARG A 51 -3.60 15.36 18.82
C ARG A 51 -4.58 15.10 19.96
N ARG A 52 -5.57 15.97 20.15
CA ARG A 52 -6.62 15.79 21.16
C ARG A 52 -7.42 14.52 20.88
N ALA A 53 -7.84 14.31 19.64
CA ALA A 53 -8.61 13.13 19.27
C ALA A 53 -7.84 11.81 19.50
N ILE A 54 -6.52 11.82 19.32
CA ILE A 54 -5.66 10.66 19.64
C ILE A 54 -5.63 10.45 21.16
N ALA A 55 -5.41 11.52 21.96
CA ALA A 55 -5.37 11.44 23.40
C ALA A 55 -6.70 10.97 24.02
N ASP A 56 -7.82 11.43 23.47
CA ASP A 56 -9.17 11.10 23.93
C ASP A 56 -9.69 9.76 23.35
N GLY A 57 -8.90 9.05 22.52
CA GLY A 57 -9.32 7.81 21.85
C GLY A 57 -10.42 8.01 20.81
N THR A 58 -10.68 9.24 20.35
CA THR A 58 -11.75 9.58 19.41
C THR A 58 -11.27 9.73 17.95
N VAL A 59 -10.01 9.50 17.68
CA VAL A 59 -9.35 9.68 16.36
C VAL A 59 -10.10 9.00 15.22
N MET A 60 -10.74 7.86 15.47
CA MET A 60 -11.51 7.12 14.46
C MET A 60 -12.71 7.89 13.89
N LYS A 61 -13.16 8.96 14.56
CA LYS A 61 -14.22 9.85 14.06
C LYS A 61 -13.75 10.73 12.90
N TYR A 62 -12.45 11.03 12.85
CA TYR A 62 -11.82 11.85 11.80
C TYR A 62 -11.42 11.03 10.59
N LEU A 63 -11.17 9.73 10.76
CA LEU A 63 -10.63 8.87 9.72
C LEU A 63 -11.69 8.42 8.73
N GLN A 64 -11.36 8.49 7.44
CA GLN A 64 -12.19 7.99 6.36
C GLN A 64 -12.03 6.47 6.27
N LYS A 65 -13.14 5.75 6.40
CA LYS A 65 -13.21 4.29 6.18
C LYS A 65 -13.78 4.03 4.80
N VAL A 66 -13.04 3.31 3.99
CA VAL A 66 -13.39 2.98 2.62
C VAL A 66 -13.68 1.48 2.53
N PRO A 67 -14.87 1.05 2.10
CA PRO A 67 -15.12 -0.35 1.80
C PRO A 67 -14.22 -0.80 0.65
N ILE A 68 -13.80 -2.07 0.69
CA ILE A 68 -12.90 -2.61 -0.31
C ILE A 68 -13.43 -3.92 -0.88
N HIS A 69 -13.05 -4.19 -2.12
CA HIS A 69 -13.37 -5.41 -2.84
C HIS A 69 -12.10 -5.99 -3.45
N LYS A 70 -12.14 -7.27 -3.77
CA LYS A 70 -11.09 -7.90 -4.56
C LYS A 70 -10.84 -7.10 -5.83
N ASP A 71 -9.56 -7.01 -6.21
CA ASP A 71 -9.05 -6.26 -7.36
C ASP A 71 -9.07 -4.72 -7.22
N ASP A 72 -9.49 -4.17 -6.07
CA ASP A 72 -9.33 -2.75 -5.79
C ASP A 72 -7.86 -2.35 -5.67
N LEU A 73 -7.58 -1.11 -6.05
CA LEU A 73 -6.24 -0.53 -6.06
C LEU A 73 -6.21 0.77 -5.24
N PHE A 74 -5.23 0.90 -4.38
CA PHE A 74 -5.01 2.11 -3.58
C PHE A 74 -3.57 2.58 -3.71
N PHE A 75 -3.38 3.83 -4.09
CA PHE A 75 -2.06 4.46 -4.12
C PHE A 75 -1.89 5.34 -2.88
N ILE A 76 -0.99 4.96 -2.00
CA ILE A 76 -0.74 5.61 -0.71
C ILE A 76 0.46 6.54 -0.83
N GLN A 77 0.20 7.78 -1.15
CA GLN A 77 1.26 8.80 -1.17
C GLN A 77 1.76 9.08 0.26
N ALA A 78 3.04 9.42 0.38
CA ALA A 78 3.59 9.96 1.63
C ALA A 78 2.69 11.09 2.16
N GLY A 79 2.46 11.12 3.47
CA GLY A 79 1.53 12.04 4.13
C GLY A 79 0.08 11.53 4.23
N THR A 80 -0.31 10.48 3.53
CA THR A 80 -1.66 9.92 3.65
C THR A 80 -1.78 9.11 4.94
N VAL A 81 -2.72 9.48 5.81
CA VAL A 81 -3.07 8.68 7.00
C VAL A 81 -3.84 7.45 6.56
N HIS A 82 -3.38 6.27 6.94
CA HIS A 82 -3.96 5.02 6.42
C HIS A 82 -3.87 3.85 7.41
N ALA A 83 -4.68 2.83 7.19
CA ALA A 83 -4.59 1.54 7.89
C ALA A 83 -5.32 0.45 7.10
N ILE A 84 -4.81 -0.77 7.16
CA ILE A 84 -5.50 -1.96 6.65
C ILE A 84 -6.39 -2.51 7.76
N GLY A 85 -7.69 -2.61 7.49
CA GLY A 85 -8.69 -3.16 8.40
C GLY A 85 -8.71 -4.69 8.41
N ALA A 86 -9.55 -5.24 9.26
CA ALA A 86 -9.76 -6.68 9.31
C ALA A 86 -10.44 -7.20 8.03
N GLY A 87 -10.16 -8.45 7.68
CA GLY A 87 -10.75 -9.12 6.53
C GLY A 87 -10.18 -8.71 5.17
N ALA A 88 -9.12 -7.91 5.15
CA ALA A 88 -8.42 -7.52 3.93
C ALA A 88 -7.14 -8.37 3.75
N MET A 89 -6.93 -8.88 2.54
CA MET A 89 -5.67 -9.44 2.07
C MET A 89 -5.16 -8.56 0.93
N VAL A 90 -3.99 -7.98 1.11
CA VAL A 90 -3.41 -7.05 0.13
C VAL A 90 -2.00 -7.45 -0.27
N ALA A 91 -1.65 -7.23 -1.52
CA ALA A 91 -0.27 -7.14 -1.96
C ALA A 91 0.16 -5.68 -1.81
N GLU A 92 1.12 -5.43 -0.93
CA GLU A 92 1.71 -4.12 -0.72
C GLU A 92 3.03 -4.03 -1.46
N ILE A 93 3.13 -3.05 -2.34
CA ILE A 93 4.37 -2.68 -3.01
C ILE A 93 4.73 -1.28 -2.55
N GLN A 94 5.95 -1.11 -2.08
CA GLN A 94 6.38 0.13 -1.45
C GLN A 94 7.77 0.55 -1.89
N GLU A 95 8.07 1.81 -1.69
CA GLU A 95 9.42 2.33 -1.69
C GLU A 95 10.28 1.60 -0.64
N ASN A 96 11.58 1.42 -0.91
CA ASN A 96 12.48 0.68 -0.01
C ASN A 96 12.77 1.47 1.28
N SER A 97 11.78 1.53 2.16
CA SER A 97 11.83 2.22 3.44
C SER A 97 11.01 1.49 4.50
N ASN A 98 11.49 1.55 5.73
CA ASN A 98 10.79 1.03 6.91
C ASN A 98 10.19 2.13 7.79
N LEU A 99 10.29 3.40 7.36
CA LEU A 99 9.81 4.52 8.16
C LEU A 99 8.29 4.50 8.28
N THR A 100 7.83 4.40 9.51
CA THR A 100 6.40 4.38 9.84
C THR A 100 6.15 5.21 11.08
N TYR A 101 5.34 6.25 10.96
CA TYR A 101 4.88 7.03 12.10
C TYR A 101 3.49 6.59 12.50
N ARG A 102 3.41 5.94 13.66
CA ARG A 102 2.17 5.40 14.21
C ARG A 102 1.40 6.48 14.95
N LEU A 103 0.18 6.75 14.49
CA LEU A 103 -0.75 7.70 15.08
C LEU A 103 -1.63 7.06 16.15
N TYR A 104 -2.11 5.84 15.90
CA TYR A 104 -3.03 5.15 16.79
C TYR A 104 -2.95 3.64 16.59
N ASP A 105 -2.99 2.89 17.68
CA ASP A 105 -2.87 1.45 17.67
C ASP A 105 -3.99 0.70 18.37
N TYR A 106 -5.16 1.31 18.48
CA TYR A 106 -6.37 0.72 19.09
C TYR A 106 -6.14 0.24 20.54
N ASP A 107 -5.24 0.87 21.25
CA ASP A 107 -4.81 0.51 22.61
C ASP A 107 -4.34 -0.94 22.76
N ARG A 108 -3.91 -1.57 21.66
CA ARG A 108 -3.46 -2.95 21.65
C ARG A 108 -2.20 -3.13 22.50
N VAL A 109 -2.21 -4.23 23.24
CA VAL A 109 -1.08 -4.66 24.07
C VAL A 109 -0.43 -5.87 23.40
N GLY A 110 0.89 -5.85 23.27
CA GLY A 110 1.68 -6.95 22.72
C GLY A 110 1.72 -8.15 23.66
N LYS A 111 2.33 -9.25 23.21
CA LYS A 111 2.52 -10.44 24.05
C LYS A 111 3.40 -10.18 25.28
N ASP A 112 4.21 -9.14 25.22
CA ASP A 112 5.08 -8.65 26.29
C ASP A 112 4.37 -7.73 27.30
N GLY A 113 3.06 -7.57 27.18
CA GLY A 113 2.25 -6.70 28.04
C GLY A 113 2.40 -5.19 27.77
N LYS A 114 3.11 -4.81 26.70
CA LYS A 114 3.37 -3.40 26.39
C LYS A 114 2.58 -2.93 25.15
N LYS A 115 2.20 -1.66 25.16
CA LYS A 115 1.67 -0.98 23.97
C LYS A 115 2.81 -0.63 23.04
N ARG A 116 2.56 -0.66 21.72
CA ARG A 116 3.53 -0.15 20.75
C ARG A 116 3.67 1.36 20.85
N GLU A 117 4.87 1.84 20.65
CA GLU A 117 5.17 3.27 20.64
C GLU A 117 4.34 4.00 19.57
N LEU A 118 3.83 5.16 19.92
CA LEU A 118 3.20 6.12 19.02
C LEU A 118 4.19 7.24 18.69
N HIS A 119 4.19 7.68 17.43
CA HIS A 119 5.10 8.71 16.92
C HIS A 119 4.30 9.98 16.59
N ILE A 120 3.51 10.48 17.55
CA ILE A 120 2.45 11.48 17.32
C ILE A 120 3.01 12.76 16.72
N ASP A 121 4.12 13.29 17.24
CA ASP A 121 4.71 14.55 16.77
C ASP A 121 5.16 14.41 15.31
N LYS A 122 5.99 13.44 15.01
CA LYS A 122 6.49 13.17 13.67
C LYS A 122 5.35 12.84 12.69
N ALA A 123 4.35 12.09 13.16
CA ALA A 123 3.18 11.78 12.35
C ALA A 123 2.37 13.03 11.99
N LEU A 124 2.15 13.94 12.95
CA LEU A 124 1.43 15.19 12.71
C LEU A 124 2.23 16.20 11.87
N ASP A 125 3.55 16.07 11.84
CA ASP A 125 4.38 16.92 10.98
C ASP A 125 4.23 16.56 9.50
N VAL A 126 4.09 15.28 9.19
CA VAL A 126 4.02 14.80 7.81
C VAL A 126 2.61 14.50 7.31
N ALA A 127 1.63 14.35 8.19
CA ALA A 127 0.28 13.97 7.81
C ALA A 127 -0.45 15.06 7.01
N ASN A 128 -1.08 14.66 5.92
CA ASN A 128 -2.06 15.49 5.25
C ASN A 128 -3.37 15.49 6.07
N LEU A 129 -3.61 16.60 6.76
CA LEU A 129 -4.78 16.80 7.64
C LEU A 129 -5.97 17.44 6.92
N LYS A 130 -5.96 17.49 5.60
CA LYS A 130 -7.11 17.89 4.80
C LYS A 130 -8.04 16.69 4.59
N GLY A 131 -9.33 16.95 4.54
CA GLY A 131 -10.32 15.94 4.16
C GLY A 131 -9.99 15.38 2.78
N SER A 132 -10.00 14.07 2.68
CA SER A 132 -9.72 13.35 1.45
C SER A 132 -11.01 13.06 0.70
N ALA A 133 -11.00 13.21 -0.63
CA ALA A 133 -12.05 12.62 -1.44
C ALA A 133 -12.01 11.10 -1.31
N GLU A 134 -13.16 10.45 -1.46
CA GLU A 134 -13.20 8.99 -1.54
C GLU A 134 -12.33 8.52 -2.71
N PRO A 135 -11.41 7.57 -2.50
CA PRO A 135 -10.54 7.12 -3.57
C PRO A 135 -11.36 6.42 -4.65
N LYS A 136 -11.20 6.89 -5.88
CA LYS A 136 -11.83 6.27 -7.05
C LYS A 136 -10.89 5.21 -7.61
N GLN A 137 -11.45 4.08 -8.02
CA GLN A 137 -10.67 3.08 -8.72
C GLN A 137 -10.21 3.61 -10.08
N PRO A 138 -8.93 3.48 -10.43
CA PRO A 138 -8.44 3.96 -11.70
C PRO A 138 -9.05 3.14 -12.85
N LEU A 139 -9.26 3.80 -13.99
CA LEU A 139 -9.58 3.09 -15.22
C LEU A 139 -8.36 2.26 -15.64
N ARG A 140 -8.55 0.96 -15.72
CA ARG A 140 -7.50 0.03 -16.12
C ARG A 140 -7.76 -0.50 -17.52
N VAL A 141 -6.73 -0.51 -18.34
CA VAL A 141 -6.80 -0.97 -19.73
C VAL A 141 -6.00 -2.25 -19.89
N LEU A 142 -6.68 -3.33 -20.25
CA LEU A 142 -6.04 -4.61 -20.59
C LEU A 142 -5.40 -4.53 -21.97
N LYS A 143 -4.13 -4.85 -22.03
CA LYS A 143 -3.38 -5.06 -23.29
C LYS A 143 -3.24 -6.55 -23.54
N TYR A 144 -3.72 -6.99 -24.68
CA TYR A 144 -3.71 -8.39 -25.06
C TYR A 144 -2.57 -8.69 -26.03
N ARG A 145 -1.90 -9.80 -25.80
CA ARG A 145 -1.01 -10.46 -26.75
C ARG A 145 -1.14 -11.97 -26.56
N GLN A 146 -0.61 -12.74 -27.49
CA GLN A 146 -0.74 -14.19 -27.46
C GLN A 146 -0.29 -14.77 -26.11
N GLY A 147 -1.19 -15.47 -25.43
CA GLY A 147 -0.95 -16.12 -24.14
C GLY A 147 -0.96 -15.22 -22.91
N VAL A 148 -1.12 -13.90 -23.05
CA VAL A 148 -1.13 -12.99 -21.89
C VAL A 148 -2.01 -11.77 -22.12
N ALA A 149 -2.74 -11.40 -21.08
CA ALA A 149 -3.31 -10.07 -20.92
C ALA A 149 -2.60 -9.35 -19.79
N SER A 150 -2.27 -8.08 -19.95
CA SER A 150 -1.58 -7.27 -18.94
C SER A 150 -2.23 -5.92 -18.78
N GLU A 151 -2.22 -5.39 -17.56
CA GLU A 151 -2.65 -4.04 -17.24
C GLU A 151 -1.65 -3.36 -16.30
N LEU A 152 -1.42 -2.07 -16.51
CA LEU A 152 -0.67 -1.24 -15.58
C LEU A 152 -1.56 -0.94 -14.38
N LEU A 153 -1.15 -1.33 -13.18
CA LEU A 153 -1.84 -1.01 -11.94
C LEU A 153 -1.42 0.37 -11.43
N THR A 154 -0.12 0.61 -11.35
CA THR A 154 0.40 1.92 -10.92
C THR A 154 1.81 2.16 -11.45
N ARG A 155 2.17 3.45 -11.52
CA ARG A 155 3.52 3.92 -11.85
C ARG A 155 3.82 5.15 -11.03
N CYS A 156 4.96 5.17 -10.39
CA CYS A 156 5.48 6.35 -9.69
C CYS A 156 7.01 6.45 -9.87
N LYS A 157 7.63 7.39 -9.18
CA LYS A 157 9.09 7.57 -9.20
C LYS A 157 9.86 6.32 -8.75
N TYR A 158 9.26 5.49 -7.90
CA TYR A 158 9.94 4.43 -7.16
C TYR A 158 9.69 3.03 -7.75
N PHE A 159 8.51 2.81 -8.33
CA PHE A 159 8.12 1.50 -8.85
C PHE A 159 7.03 1.58 -9.94
N GLU A 160 6.97 0.52 -10.74
CA GLU A 160 5.84 0.22 -11.63
C GLU A 160 5.28 -1.15 -11.26
N VAL A 161 3.95 -1.27 -11.24
CA VAL A 161 3.27 -2.52 -10.95
C VAL A 161 2.30 -2.88 -12.07
N TYR A 162 2.42 -4.11 -12.54
CA TYR A 162 1.54 -4.68 -13.54
C TYR A 162 0.84 -5.91 -12.99
N ARG A 163 -0.40 -6.12 -13.39
CA ARG A 163 -1.06 -7.42 -13.29
C ARG A 163 -0.99 -8.11 -14.65
N MET A 164 -0.67 -9.39 -14.64
CA MET A 164 -0.67 -10.23 -15.83
C MET A 164 -1.57 -11.43 -15.61
N ILE A 165 -2.39 -11.75 -16.62
CA ILE A 165 -3.16 -12.98 -16.71
C ILE A 165 -2.51 -13.80 -17.80
N VAL A 166 -1.85 -14.89 -17.42
CA VAL A 166 -1.13 -15.77 -18.33
C VAL A 166 -1.97 -17.02 -18.56
N ASN A 167 -2.23 -17.33 -19.83
CA ASN A 167 -2.90 -18.55 -20.25
C ASN A 167 -2.08 -19.23 -21.35
N THR A 168 -1.51 -20.37 -21.01
CA THR A 168 -0.65 -21.15 -21.90
C THR A 168 -1.25 -22.51 -22.25
N GLU A 169 -2.57 -22.68 -22.26
CA GLU A 169 -3.29 -23.93 -22.48
C GLU A 169 -2.83 -24.67 -23.76
N ARG A 170 -2.42 -23.96 -24.77
CA ARG A 170 -1.94 -24.56 -26.05
C ARG A 170 -0.41 -24.77 -26.07
N ARG A 171 0.21 -25.02 -24.91
CA ARG A 171 1.69 -25.17 -24.79
C ARG A 171 2.48 -23.96 -25.32
N GLN A 172 1.87 -22.78 -25.28
CA GLN A 172 2.51 -21.52 -25.65
C GLN A 172 3.44 -21.06 -24.53
N LYS A 173 4.55 -20.46 -24.90
CA LYS A 173 5.41 -19.75 -23.95
C LYS A 173 5.14 -18.26 -24.05
N VAL A 174 5.05 -17.59 -22.94
CA VAL A 174 5.01 -16.13 -22.87
C VAL A 174 6.41 -15.64 -22.56
N HIS A 175 7.03 -14.95 -23.51
CA HIS A 175 8.35 -14.37 -23.30
C HIS A 175 8.24 -13.08 -22.50
N TYR A 176 9.02 -13.00 -21.45
CA TYR A 176 9.13 -11.83 -20.60
C TYR A 176 10.61 -11.42 -20.52
N ARG A 177 10.90 -10.14 -20.77
CA ARG A 177 12.26 -9.63 -20.76
C ARG A 177 12.45 -8.71 -19.56
N ALA A 178 13.45 -8.96 -18.76
CA ALA A 178 14.04 -7.99 -17.85
C ALA A 178 15.14 -7.22 -18.62
N ASP A 179 15.35 -5.98 -18.25
CA ASP A 179 16.41 -5.13 -18.79
C ASP A 179 17.37 -4.69 -17.66
N GLU A 180 18.40 -3.96 -18.02
CA GLU A 180 19.43 -3.50 -17.08
C GLU A 180 18.98 -2.30 -16.20
N ILE A 181 17.81 -1.72 -16.49
CA ILE A 181 17.34 -0.50 -15.82
C ILE A 181 16.84 -0.80 -14.42
N ALA A 182 16.12 -1.92 -14.25
CA ALA A 182 15.53 -2.31 -12.97
C ALA A 182 15.33 -3.82 -12.86
N PHE A 183 15.48 -4.34 -11.65
CA PHE A 183 15.07 -5.70 -11.35
C PHE A 183 13.55 -5.85 -11.45
N ARG A 184 13.09 -7.08 -11.66
CA ARG A 184 11.68 -7.41 -11.75
C ARG A 184 11.34 -8.52 -10.77
N VAL A 185 10.22 -8.36 -10.09
CA VAL A 185 9.68 -9.36 -9.17
C VAL A 185 8.38 -9.90 -9.78
N LEU A 186 8.26 -11.22 -9.86
CA LEU A 186 7.03 -11.89 -10.25
C LEU A 186 6.41 -12.53 -9.02
N LEU A 187 5.18 -12.16 -8.72
CA LEU A 187 4.39 -12.73 -7.64
C LEU A 187 3.23 -13.52 -8.26
N CYS A 188 3.22 -14.83 -8.09
CA CYS A 188 2.07 -15.65 -8.47
C CYS A 188 0.98 -15.50 -7.41
N VAL A 189 -0.11 -14.82 -7.75
CA VAL A 189 -1.23 -14.57 -6.83
C VAL A 189 -2.37 -15.56 -7.03
N ASN A 190 -2.42 -16.26 -8.17
CA ASN A 190 -3.42 -17.29 -8.44
C ASN A 190 -2.92 -18.22 -9.55
N GLY A 191 -3.22 -19.52 -9.44
CA GLY A 191 -2.79 -20.53 -10.41
C GLY A 191 -1.39 -21.08 -10.12
N CYS A 192 -0.81 -21.70 -11.11
CA CYS A 192 0.55 -22.26 -11.08
C CYS A 192 1.18 -22.20 -12.47
N GLY A 193 2.50 -22.27 -12.52
CA GLY A 193 3.25 -22.24 -13.77
C GLY A 193 4.74 -22.46 -13.54
N THR A 194 5.50 -22.49 -14.61
CA THR A 194 6.97 -22.63 -14.59
C THR A 194 7.60 -21.45 -15.32
N ILE A 195 8.59 -20.85 -14.70
CA ILE A 195 9.44 -19.83 -15.33
C ILE A 195 10.71 -20.55 -15.83
N SER A 196 10.95 -20.51 -17.14
CA SER A 196 12.18 -21.03 -17.76
C SER A 196 13.11 -19.86 -18.08
N TYR A 197 14.38 -19.99 -17.76
CA TYR A 197 15.46 -19.08 -18.13
C TYR A 197 16.65 -19.89 -18.66
N GLU A 198 17.70 -19.26 -19.16
CA GLU A 198 18.79 -19.94 -19.86
C GLU A 198 19.42 -21.06 -19.02
N ASP A 199 19.58 -20.86 -17.71
CA ASP A 199 20.28 -21.80 -16.82
C ASP A 199 19.34 -22.71 -16.00
N GLY A 200 18.02 -22.69 -16.24
CA GLY A 200 17.13 -23.56 -15.48
C GLY A 200 15.63 -23.21 -15.54
N ASN A 201 14.90 -23.79 -14.60
CA ASN A 201 13.48 -23.57 -14.41
C ASN A 201 13.16 -23.32 -12.95
N ILE A 202 12.21 -22.43 -12.70
CA ILE A 202 11.62 -22.16 -11.39
C ILE A 202 10.13 -22.51 -11.49
N PRO A 203 9.63 -23.45 -10.65
CA PRO A 203 8.21 -23.82 -10.61
C PRO A 203 7.32 -22.73 -10.04
#